data_8f0ed1219df26d7a0e73519a708efbff
#
_entry.id   8f0ed1219df26d7a0e73519a708efbff
#
_cell.length_a   1.000
_cell.length_b   1.000
_cell.length_c   1.000
_cell.angle_alpha   90.00
_cell.angle_beta   90.00
_cell.angle_gamma   90.00
#
_symmetry.space_group_name_H-M   'P 1'
#
loop_
_entity.id
_entity.type
_entity.pdbx_description
1 polymer ?
#
loop_
_entity_poly.entity_id
_entity_poly.type
_entity_poly.pdbx_seq_one_letter_code
_entity_poly.pdbx_strand_id
1 'polypeptide(L)'
;MLEKTRGIILHQIKYTDSGIVSQMYTRKFGRQSFLVKGMRSRRTGKHNILFQPMFILDLELYYKASREMQSLKEFSVFFTPYDIYSNIKKSCVAIFLGEVLTSVLKEESPHEELFDYIEESILYFENCKEGFANFHIGFLAGLSSFLGFEPGPRMEKENLYFDMLNGIFVPIPPVHGNYANEEISNILAGFFESSYDSIGKISLTGNIRNDVLETLIRFYSLHLPGLRKIKSLNVLKDVFN
;
A
#
# COMPACT_ATOMS: atom_id res chain seq x y z
N MET A 1 -5.23 26.36 13.13
CA MET A 1 -6.67 26.37 12.78
C MET A 1 -7.24 25.00 13.06
N LEU A 2 -8.53 24.87 13.38
CA LEU A 2 -9.18 23.57 13.49
C LEU A 2 -9.53 23.10 12.08
N GLU A 3 -9.07 21.91 11.72
CA GLU A 3 -9.26 21.34 10.40
C GLU A 3 -9.95 19.98 10.50
N LYS A 4 -10.72 19.64 9.46
CA LYS A 4 -11.32 18.32 9.28
C LYS A 4 -10.76 17.67 8.03
N THR A 5 -10.36 16.41 8.15
CA THR A 5 -9.89 15.60 7.04
C THR A 5 -10.13 14.13 7.31
N ARG A 6 -10.19 13.32 6.25
CA ARG A 6 -10.14 11.86 6.36
C ARG A 6 -8.70 11.40 6.39
N GLY A 7 -8.41 10.32 7.11
CA GLY A 7 -7.08 9.73 7.19
C GLY A 7 -7.12 8.21 7.14
N ILE A 8 -6.25 7.62 6.34
CA ILE A 8 -6.03 6.18 6.23
C ILE A 8 -4.86 5.81 7.12
N ILE A 9 -5.04 4.85 8.03
CA ILE A 9 -3.97 4.37 8.90
C ILE A 9 -2.97 3.55 8.08
N LEU A 10 -1.69 3.95 8.14
CA LEU A 10 -0.59 3.23 7.51
C LEU A 10 0.16 2.37 8.50
N HIS A 11 0.49 2.94 9.66
CA HIS A 11 1.31 2.26 10.66
C HIS A 11 1.10 2.90 12.04
N GLN A 12 1.33 2.10 13.10
CA GLN A 12 1.35 2.60 14.47
C GLN A 12 2.57 2.12 15.23
N ILE A 13 3.10 2.96 16.12
CA ILE A 13 4.24 2.66 16.97
C ILE A 13 3.87 2.98 18.42
N LYS A 14 4.18 2.07 19.34
CA LYS A 14 4.07 2.37 20.77
C LYS A 14 5.05 3.49 21.11
N TYR A 15 4.55 4.57 21.69
CA TYR A 15 5.36 5.74 22.04
C TYR A 15 5.56 5.90 23.56
N THR A 16 4.49 5.76 24.33
CA THR A 16 4.51 5.79 25.80
C THR A 16 3.69 4.63 26.35
N ASP A 17 3.62 4.51 27.69
CA ASP A 17 2.78 3.48 28.31
C ASP A 17 1.29 3.62 27.98
N SER A 18 0.82 4.84 27.68
CA SER A 18 -0.59 5.15 27.38
C SER A 18 -0.81 5.81 26.01
N GLY A 19 0.22 5.93 25.17
CA GLY A 19 0.14 6.63 23.89
C GLY A 19 0.82 5.87 22.76
N ILE A 20 0.30 6.10 21.55
CA ILE A 20 0.88 5.64 20.29
C ILE A 20 1.18 6.81 19.39
N VAL A 21 2.15 6.65 18.49
CA VAL A 21 2.28 7.48 17.28
C VAL A 21 1.68 6.71 16.13
N SER A 22 0.66 7.28 15.50
CA SER A 22 0.03 6.74 14.30
C SER A 22 0.45 7.54 13.07
N GLN A 23 0.97 6.86 12.06
CA GLN A 23 1.23 7.44 10.75
C GLN A 23 0.01 7.22 9.86
N MET A 24 -0.52 8.29 9.31
CA MET A 24 -1.73 8.28 8.49
C MET A 24 -1.45 9.03 7.18
N TYR A 25 -2.07 8.56 6.11
CA TYR A 25 -2.19 9.32 4.88
C TYR A 25 -3.49 10.08 4.92
N THR A 26 -3.42 11.41 4.91
CA THR A 26 -4.60 12.28 5.04
C THR A 26 -4.95 12.92 3.70
N ARG A 27 -6.25 13.09 3.42
CA ARG A 27 -6.73 13.68 2.17
C ARG A 27 -6.22 15.10 1.96
N LYS A 28 -6.23 15.93 3.04
CA LYS A 28 -5.87 17.36 2.96
C LYS A 28 -4.39 17.66 3.16
N PHE A 29 -3.64 16.80 3.85
CA PHE A 29 -2.29 17.15 4.32
C PHE A 29 -1.26 16.08 3.98
N GLY A 30 -1.57 15.13 3.08
CA GLY A 30 -0.68 14.02 2.76
C GLY A 30 -0.36 13.17 3.99
N ARG A 31 0.87 12.65 4.05
CA ARG A 31 1.31 11.83 5.18
C ARG A 31 1.59 12.68 6.41
N GLN A 32 0.94 12.32 7.52
CA GLN A 32 1.09 12.99 8.81
C GLN A 32 1.31 11.97 9.94
N SER A 33 2.06 12.39 10.96
CA SER A 33 2.22 11.63 12.20
C SER A 33 1.35 12.23 13.29
N PHE A 34 0.62 11.40 14.02
CA PHE A 34 -0.30 11.81 15.07
C PHE A 34 0.07 11.17 16.40
N LEU A 35 0.20 12.00 17.44
CA LEU A 35 0.29 11.52 18.82
C LEU A 35 -1.13 11.29 19.36
N VAL A 36 -1.48 10.02 19.58
CA VAL A 36 -2.76 9.60 20.15
C VAL A 36 -2.56 9.17 21.58
N LYS A 37 -3.15 9.94 22.52
CA LYS A 37 -3.05 9.72 23.98
C LYS A 37 -4.25 8.92 24.50
N GLY A 38 -4.10 8.29 25.67
CA GLY A 38 -5.22 7.67 26.38
C GLY A 38 -5.62 6.27 25.89
N MET A 39 -4.80 5.63 25.07
CA MET A 39 -5.10 4.34 24.40
C MET A 39 -5.17 3.12 25.37
N ARG A 40 -4.73 3.25 26.63
CA ARG A 40 -4.66 2.14 27.61
C ARG A 40 -5.58 2.24 28.82
N SER A 41 -6.57 3.13 28.82
CA SER A 41 -7.56 3.06 29.88
C SER A 41 -8.31 1.71 29.76
N ARG A 42 -8.58 1.03 30.89
CA ARG A 42 -9.31 -0.26 30.92
C ARG A 42 -10.64 -0.22 30.17
N ARG A 43 -11.23 0.96 29.99
CA ARG A 43 -12.43 1.21 29.17
C ARG A 43 -12.14 1.32 27.66
N THR A 44 -10.89 1.55 27.24
CA THR A 44 -10.50 1.93 25.86
C THR A 44 -9.55 0.93 25.18
N GLY A 45 -9.39 -0.28 25.69
CA GLY A 45 -8.58 -1.34 25.03
C GLY A 45 -9.00 -1.65 23.59
N LYS A 46 -10.21 -1.23 23.20
CA LYS A 46 -10.72 -1.32 21.83
C LYS A 46 -10.09 -0.29 20.87
N HIS A 47 -9.51 0.81 21.37
CA HIS A 47 -8.95 1.86 20.49
C HIS A 47 -7.67 1.43 19.75
N ASN A 48 -6.84 0.55 20.30
CA ASN A 48 -5.65 0.05 19.59
C ASN A 48 -5.98 -0.66 18.27
N ILE A 49 -7.14 -1.29 18.18
CA ILE A 49 -7.60 -1.97 16.99
C ILE A 49 -7.89 -0.97 15.87
N LEU A 50 -8.39 0.21 16.18
CA LEU A 50 -8.78 1.25 15.23
C LEU A 50 -7.58 1.91 14.52
N PHE A 51 -6.36 1.70 15.02
CA PHE A 51 -5.13 2.25 14.45
C PHE A 51 -4.29 1.21 13.70
N GLN A 52 -4.90 0.08 13.33
CA GLN A 52 -4.26 -0.88 12.43
C GLN A 52 -4.30 -0.39 10.98
N PRO A 53 -3.37 -0.83 10.12
CA PRO A 53 -3.35 -0.44 8.70
C PRO A 53 -4.72 -0.64 8.02
N MET A 54 -5.04 0.19 7.04
CA MET A 54 -6.29 0.16 6.26
C MET A 54 -7.56 0.60 7.01
N PHE A 55 -7.52 0.92 8.32
CA PHE A 55 -8.63 1.66 8.93
C PHE A 55 -8.70 3.07 8.37
N ILE A 56 -9.92 3.59 8.20
CA ILE A 56 -10.14 4.95 7.72
C ILE A 56 -10.91 5.73 8.79
N LEU A 57 -10.37 6.87 9.17
CA LEU A 57 -10.90 7.70 10.22
C LEU A 57 -11.26 9.10 9.70
N ASP A 58 -12.36 9.67 10.18
CA ASP A 58 -12.60 11.09 10.10
C ASP A 58 -11.90 11.79 11.28
N LEU A 59 -11.10 12.81 10.97
CA LEU A 59 -10.19 13.45 11.91
C LEU A 59 -10.55 14.92 12.09
N GLU A 60 -10.58 15.38 13.35
CA GLU A 60 -10.52 16.80 13.71
C GLU A 60 -9.18 17.09 14.38
N LEU A 61 -8.41 18.02 13.84
CA LEU A 61 -7.06 18.32 14.32
C LEU A 61 -6.73 19.81 14.31
N TYR A 62 -5.84 20.21 15.21
CA TYR A 62 -5.21 21.52 15.17
C TYR A 62 -3.96 21.48 14.31
N TYR A 63 -4.15 21.59 12.99
CA TYR A 63 -3.05 21.50 12.03
C TYR A 63 -2.06 22.64 12.16
N LYS A 64 -0.77 22.30 12.19
CA LYS A 64 0.35 23.23 12.11
C LYS A 64 1.45 22.62 11.23
N ALA A 65 1.73 23.23 10.07
CA ALA A 65 2.73 22.75 9.12
C ALA A 65 4.16 22.65 9.72
N SER A 66 4.48 23.46 10.73
CA SER A 66 5.79 23.43 11.39
C SER A 66 5.96 22.29 12.42
N ARG A 67 4.97 21.44 12.61
CA ARG A 67 5.04 20.33 13.59
C ARG A 67 5.27 19.01 12.89
N GLU A 68 6.26 18.26 13.31
CA GLU A 68 6.50 16.88 12.88
C GLU A 68 5.40 15.91 13.36
N MET A 69 4.77 16.19 14.50
CA MET A 69 3.65 15.42 15.05
C MET A 69 2.45 16.32 15.29
N GLN A 70 1.33 15.96 14.69
CA GLN A 70 0.06 16.66 14.86
C GLN A 70 -0.69 16.15 16.10
N SER A 71 -1.56 16.98 16.63
CA SER A 71 -2.46 16.62 17.74
C SER A 71 -3.87 16.44 17.23
N LEU A 72 -4.44 15.26 17.43
CA LEU A 72 -5.85 15.01 17.22
C LEU A 72 -6.65 15.69 18.35
N LYS A 73 -7.68 16.43 17.97
CA LYS A 73 -8.72 16.91 18.89
C LYS A 73 -9.73 15.80 19.11
N GLU A 74 -10.21 15.22 18.01
CA GLU A 74 -11.21 14.16 17.99
C GLU A 74 -11.05 13.32 16.73
N PHE A 75 -11.53 12.08 16.76
CA PHE A 75 -11.65 11.22 15.60
C PHE A 75 -12.90 10.34 15.73
N SER A 76 -13.45 9.96 14.58
CA SER A 76 -14.50 8.94 14.47
C SER A 76 -14.11 7.93 13.39
N VAL A 77 -14.67 6.73 13.51
CA VAL A 77 -14.42 5.69 12.51
C VAL A 77 -15.29 5.98 11.29
N PHE A 78 -14.65 6.19 10.14
CA PHE A 78 -15.35 6.26 8.86
C PHE A 78 -15.54 4.84 8.28
N PHE A 79 -14.49 4.00 8.33
CA PHE A 79 -14.55 2.65 7.80
C PHE A 79 -13.72 1.67 8.64
N THR A 80 -14.33 0.51 8.93
CA THR A 80 -13.69 -0.60 9.65
C THR A 80 -13.49 -1.78 8.70
N PRO A 81 -12.25 -2.18 8.39
CA PRO A 81 -11.95 -3.32 7.52
C PRO A 81 -12.17 -4.65 8.26
N TYR A 82 -13.42 -5.04 8.43
CA TYR A 82 -13.83 -6.19 9.24
C TYR A 82 -13.43 -7.52 8.59
N ASP A 83 -13.75 -7.71 7.31
CA ASP A 83 -13.41 -8.93 6.56
C ASP A 83 -11.90 -9.07 6.39
N ILE A 84 -11.20 -7.95 6.12
CA ILE A 84 -9.74 -7.91 6.03
C ILE A 84 -9.09 -8.46 7.31
N TYR A 85 -9.57 -8.06 8.49
CA TYR A 85 -8.98 -8.50 9.76
C TYR A 85 -9.55 -9.79 10.32
N SER A 86 -10.68 -10.29 9.82
CA SER A 86 -11.20 -11.62 10.16
C SER A 86 -10.54 -12.74 9.35
N ASN A 87 -9.93 -12.41 8.20
CA ASN A 87 -9.23 -13.35 7.33
C ASN A 87 -7.70 -13.15 7.46
N ILE A 88 -6.99 -14.20 7.88
CA ILE A 88 -5.54 -14.13 8.12
C ILE A 88 -4.75 -13.76 6.86
N LYS A 89 -5.14 -14.24 5.68
CA LYS A 89 -4.47 -13.90 4.41
C LYS A 89 -4.66 -12.44 4.06
N LYS A 90 -5.87 -11.92 4.21
CA LYS A 90 -6.17 -10.51 3.96
C LYS A 90 -5.46 -9.60 4.98
N SER A 91 -5.42 -9.98 6.25
CA SER A 91 -4.71 -9.17 7.26
C SER A 91 -3.20 -9.11 7.00
N CYS A 92 -2.58 -10.19 6.51
CA CYS A 92 -1.17 -10.16 6.08
C CYS A 92 -0.95 -9.19 4.89
N VAL A 93 -1.87 -9.17 3.92
CA VAL A 93 -1.84 -8.20 2.81
C VAL A 93 -1.96 -6.77 3.34
N ALA A 94 -2.90 -6.50 4.26
CA ALA A 94 -3.10 -5.17 4.84
C ALA A 94 -1.85 -4.66 5.57
N ILE A 95 -1.20 -5.52 6.36
CA ILE A 95 0.05 -5.20 7.06
C ILE A 95 1.18 -4.92 6.05
N PHE A 96 1.32 -5.76 5.03
CA PHE A 96 2.31 -5.57 3.98
C PHE A 96 2.11 -4.25 3.23
N LEU A 97 0.91 -3.97 2.75
CA LEU A 97 0.62 -2.72 2.05
C LEU A 97 0.77 -1.49 2.95
N GLY A 98 0.42 -1.58 4.22
CA GLY A 98 0.67 -0.51 5.20
C GLY A 98 2.16 -0.20 5.35
N GLU A 99 3.02 -1.24 5.39
CA GLU A 99 4.48 -1.06 5.43
C GLU A 99 5.01 -0.44 4.13
N VAL A 100 4.55 -0.91 2.96
CA VAL A 100 4.92 -0.32 1.66
C VAL A 100 4.51 1.14 1.60
N LEU A 101 3.23 1.46 1.85
CA LEU A 101 2.72 2.84 1.82
C LEU A 101 3.49 3.74 2.79
N THR A 102 3.81 3.26 3.99
CA THR A 102 4.66 3.99 4.96
C THR A 102 6.04 4.32 4.38
N SER A 103 6.58 3.44 3.55
CA SER A 103 7.92 3.59 2.97
C SER A 103 7.95 4.48 1.73
N VAL A 104 6.88 4.46 0.91
CA VAL A 104 6.83 5.18 -0.37
C VAL A 104 6.17 6.56 -0.25
N LEU A 105 5.18 6.73 0.62
CA LEU A 105 4.49 8.01 0.83
C LEU A 105 5.31 8.85 1.82
N LYS A 106 6.21 9.68 1.30
CA LYS A 106 7.08 10.54 2.13
C LYS A 106 6.61 11.99 2.19
N GLU A 107 5.85 12.42 1.21
CA GLU A 107 5.45 13.80 1.06
C GLU A 107 4.29 14.18 1.98
N GLU A 108 4.40 15.35 2.60
CA GLU A 108 3.36 15.98 3.41
C GLU A 108 2.44 16.87 2.55
N SER A 109 2.49 16.68 1.23
CA SER A 109 1.64 17.41 0.28
C SER A 109 0.36 16.62 0.00
N PRO A 110 -0.81 17.27 -0.12
CA PRO A 110 -2.04 16.60 -0.48
C PRO A 110 -1.99 16.09 -1.92
N HIS A 111 -2.46 14.88 -2.12
CA HIS A 111 -2.70 14.29 -3.44
C HIS A 111 -4.03 13.55 -3.37
N GLU A 112 -5.10 14.25 -3.72
CA GLU A 112 -6.47 13.74 -3.51
C GLU A 112 -6.76 12.49 -4.33
N GLU A 113 -6.31 12.43 -5.60
CA GLU A 113 -6.50 11.27 -6.47
C GLU A 113 -5.81 10.01 -5.92
N LEU A 114 -4.61 10.17 -5.36
CA LEU A 114 -3.92 9.06 -4.69
C LEU A 114 -4.64 8.63 -3.41
N PHE A 115 -5.20 9.58 -2.66
CA PHE A 115 -6.00 9.26 -1.48
C PHE A 115 -7.24 8.46 -1.88
N ASP A 116 -7.96 8.89 -2.92
CA ASP A 116 -9.15 8.20 -3.44
C ASP A 116 -8.80 6.81 -3.95
N TYR A 117 -7.70 6.66 -4.70
CA TYR A 117 -7.21 5.36 -5.14
C TYR A 117 -6.99 4.38 -3.98
N ILE A 118 -6.31 4.83 -2.90
CA ILE A 118 -6.04 3.97 -1.75
C ILE A 118 -7.36 3.64 -1.01
N GLU A 119 -8.24 4.62 -0.79
CA GLU A 119 -9.54 4.43 -0.14
C GLU A 119 -10.40 3.42 -0.92
N GLU A 120 -10.58 3.61 -2.22
CA GLU A 120 -11.36 2.72 -3.10
C GLU A 120 -10.77 1.31 -3.13
N SER A 121 -9.44 1.20 -3.17
CA SER A 121 -8.74 -0.09 -3.10
C SER A 121 -9.03 -0.84 -1.81
N ILE A 122 -9.05 -0.15 -0.67
CA ILE A 122 -9.38 -0.74 0.63
C ILE A 122 -10.84 -1.24 0.65
N LEU A 123 -11.77 -0.43 0.15
CA LEU A 123 -13.19 -0.77 0.07
C LEU A 123 -13.42 -1.97 -0.86
N TYR A 124 -12.76 -2.00 -2.01
CA TYR A 124 -12.78 -3.16 -2.92
C TYR A 124 -12.26 -4.42 -2.22
N PHE A 125 -11.09 -4.33 -1.58
CA PHE A 125 -10.45 -5.48 -0.91
C PHE A 125 -11.28 -6.04 0.24
N GLU A 126 -11.93 -5.19 1.01
CA GLU A 126 -12.87 -5.62 2.05
C GLU A 126 -13.98 -6.50 1.47
N ASN A 127 -14.58 -6.06 0.36
CA ASN A 127 -15.72 -6.73 -0.26
C ASN A 127 -15.33 -7.92 -1.14
N CYS A 128 -14.07 -8.05 -1.53
CA CYS A 128 -13.58 -9.12 -2.40
C CYS A 128 -13.55 -10.46 -1.65
N LYS A 129 -14.50 -11.36 -1.94
CA LYS A 129 -14.60 -12.68 -1.27
C LYS A 129 -13.71 -13.75 -1.89
N GLU A 130 -13.51 -13.67 -3.22
CA GLU A 130 -12.73 -14.61 -4.01
C GLU A 130 -11.74 -13.87 -4.90
N GLY A 131 -10.68 -14.53 -5.37
CA GLY A 131 -9.68 -13.95 -6.26
C GLY A 131 -8.77 -12.89 -5.64
N PHE A 132 -8.83 -12.66 -4.33
CA PHE A 132 -8.05 -11.62 -3.65
C PHE A 132 -6.55 -11.93 -3.50
N ALA A 133 -6.11 -13.15 -3.86
CA ALA A 133 -4.71 -13.57 -3.68
C ALA A 133 -3.70 -12.69 -4.44
N ASN A 134 -4.13 -12.04 -5.52
CA ASN A 134 -3.29 -11.16 -6.35
C ASN A 134 -3.54 -9.66 -6.07
N PHE A 135 -4.42 -9.31 -5.14
CA PHE A 135 -4.82 -7.93 -4.88
C PHE A 135 -3.62 -7.01 -4.63
N HIS A 136 -2.67 -7.46 -3.80
CA HIS A 136 -1.49 -6.66 -3.45
C HIS A 136 -0.58 -6.37 -4.64
N ILE A 137 -0.48 -7.27 -5.62
CA ILE A 137 0.28 -7.04 -6.86
C ILE A 137 -0.43 -5.97 -7.70
N GLY A 138 -1.74 -6.13 -7.92
CA GLY A 138 -2.52 -5.15 -8.67
C GLY A 138 -2.54 -3.77 -8.02
N PHE A 139 -2.67 -3.73 -6.68
CA PHE A 139 -2.56 -2.48 -5.93
C PHE A 139 -1.19 -1.79 -6.16
N LEU A 140 -0.09 -2.52 -6.08
CA LEU A 140 1.23 -1.94 -6.34
C LEU A 140 1.41 -1.54 -7.81
N ALA A 141 0.89 -2.33 -8.75
CA ALA A 141 0.93 -1.97 -10.16
C ALA A 141 0.23 -0.63 -10.42
N GLY A 142 -0.99 -0.43 -9.92
CA GLY A 142 -1.70 0.84 -10.05
C GLY A 142 -1.06 1.99 -9.25
N LEU A 143 -0.50 1.72 -8.06
CA LEU A 143 0.16 2.73 -7.24
C LEU A 143 1.38 3.35 -7.93
N SER A 144 2.08 2.62 -8.81
CA SER A 144 3.26 3.12 -9.52
C SER A 144 2.98 4.35 -10.39
N SER A 145 1.77 4.46 -10.97
CA SER A 145 1.36 5.63 -11.76
C SER A 145 1.28 6.90 -10.91
N PHE A 146 0.71 6.80 -9.71
CA PHE A 146 0.62 7.93 -8.77
C PHE A 146 1.97 8.35 -8.20
N LEU A 147 2.96 7.45 -8.23
CA LEU A 147 4.32 7.70 -7.78
C LEU A 147 5.25 8.16 -8.92
N GLY A 148 4.75 8.26 -10.15
CA GLY A 148 5.44 8.84 -11.31
C GLY A 148 6.43 7.90 -12.01
N PHE A 149 6.31 6.58 -11.84
CA PHE A 149 7.12 5.59 -12.54
C PHE A 149 6.29 4.45 -13.15
N GLU A 150 5.11 4.80 -13.67
CA GLU A 150 4.29 3.85 -14.42
C GLU A 150 5.07 3.31 -15.63
N PRO A 151 5.04 1.99 -15.85
CA PRO A 151 5.66 1.43 -17.04
C PRO A 151 5.05 1.96 -18.33
N GLY A 152 5.91 2.14 -19.34
CA GLY A 152 5.47 2.49 -20.68
C GLY A 152 4.56 1.39 -21.28
N PRO A 153 3.73 1.74 -22.28
CA PRO A 153 2.79 0.81 -22.88
C PRO A 153 3.53 -0.38 -23.52
N ARG A 154 2.91 -1.55 -23.40
CA ARG A 154 3.43 -2.76 -24.03
C ARG A 154 3.34 -2.63 -25.56
N MET A 155 4.43 -2.97 -26.26
CA MET A 155 4.38 -3.14 -27.73
C MET A 155 3.59 -4.41 -28.07
N GLU A 156 2.91 -4.44 -29.23
CA GLU A 156 2.25 -5.64 -29.79
C GLU A 156 3.26 -6.68 -30.26
N LYS A 157 4.11 -7.17 -29.37
CA LYS A 157 5.08 -8.24 -29.63
C LYS A 157 4.98 -9.30 -28.56
N GLU A 158 5.15 -10.55 -28.97
CA GLU A 158 5.34 -11.66 -28.06
C GLU A 158 6.79 -11.65 -27.54
N ASN A 159 7.00 -12.24 -26.35
CA ASN A 159 8.31 -12.44 -25.72
C ASN A 159 9.06 -11.13 -25.44
N LEU A 160 8.48 -10.32 -24.56
CA LEU A 160 9.10 -9.09 -24.08
C LEU A 160 9.73 -9.29 -22.70
N TYR A 161 10.81 -8.58 -22.47
CA TYR A 161 11.47 -8.46 -21.17
C TYR A 161 11.09 -7.13 -20.55
N PHE A 162 10.67 -7.12 -19.30
CA PHE A 162 10.41 -5.88 -18.58
C PHE A 162 11.71 -5.30 -18.05
N ASP A 163 12.19 -4.24 -18.68
CA ASP A 163 13.33 -3.45 -18.21
C ASP A 163 12.90 -2.60 -17.03
N MET A 164 13.20 -3.09 -15.83
CA MET A 164 12.83 -2.42 -14.57
C MET A 164 13.56 -1.10 -14.34
N LEU A 165 14.74 -0.90 -14.98
CA LEU A 165 15.50 0.34 -14.79
C LEU A 165 14.89 1.49 -15.59
N ASN A 166 14.41 1.21 -16.80
CA ASN A 166 13.82 2.21 -17.69
C ASN A 166 12.28 2.20 -17.67
N GLY A 167 11.64 1.22 -17.00
CA GLY A 167 10.18 1.11 -16.93
C GLY A 167 9.52 0.80 -18.28
N ILE A 168 10.17 0.01 -19.16
CA ILE A 168 9.67 -0.29 -20.50
C ILE A 168 9.75 -1.79 -20.81
N PHE A 169 8.94 -2.24 -21.79
CA PHE A 169 8.99 -3.60 -22.31
C PHE A 169 9.83 -3.65 -23.58
N VAL A 170 10.86 -4.51 -23.61
CA VAL A 170 11.83 -4.59 -24.69
C VAL A 170 11.95 -6.01 -25.25
N PRO A 171 12.25 -6.19 -26.57
CA PRO A 171 12.31 -7.51 -27.20
C PRO A 171 13.63 -8.26 -26.93
N ILE A 172 14.64 -7.60 -26.36
CA ILE A 172 15.96 -8.18 -26.10
C ILE A 172 16.31 -7.87 -24.64
N PRO A 173 16.82 -8.86 -23.87
CA PRO A 173 17.16 -8.65 -22.47
C PRO A 173 18.25 -7.58 -22.32
N PRO A 174 18.03 -6.56 -21.45
CA PRO A 174 18.99 -5.49 -21.21
C PRO A 174 20.30 -5.98 -20.58
N VAL A 175 21.43 -5.39 -20.99
CA VAL A 175 22.77 -5.79 -20.55
C VAL A 175 23.00 -5.54 -19.05
N HIS A 176 22.31 -4.55 -18.47
CA HIS A 176 22.46 -4.18 -17.05
C HIS A 176 21.85 -5.20 -16.05
N GLY A 177 21.13 -6.22 -16.51
CA GLY A 177 20.59 -7.28 -15.65
C GLY A 177 19.42 -6.90 -14.73
N ASN A 178 18.92 -5.66 -14.79
CA ASN A 178 17.72 -5.21 -14.07
C ASN A 178 16.47 -5.39 -14.93
N TYR A 179 16.14 -6.63 -15.26
CA TYR A 179 14.96 -6.96 -16.06
C TYR A 179 14.28 -8.22 -15.53
N ALA A 180 13.01 -8.39 -15.86
CA ALA A 180 12.27 -9.62 -15.65
C ALA A 180 12.35 -10.51 -16.91
N ASN A 181 12.30 -11.83 -16.74
CA ASN A 181 12.20 -12.78 -17.85
C ASN A 181 10.86 -12.65 -18.57
N GLU A 182 10.70 -13.32 -19.70
CA GLU A 182 9.51 -13.24 -20.55
C GLU A 182 8.22 -13.62 -19.81
N GLU A 183 8.24 -14.69 -19.01
CA GLU A 183 7.07 -15.16 -18.26
C GLU A 183 6.59 -14.09 -17.25
N ILE A 184 7.50 -13.62 -16.40
CA ILE A 184 7.18 -12.60 -15.37
C ILE A 184 6.80 -11.27 -16.02
N SER A 185 7.44 -10.91 -17.14
CA SER A 185 7.12 -9.68 -17.90
C SER A 185 5.72 -9.70 -18.46
N ASN A 186 5.29 -10.82 -19.04
CA ASN A 186 3.93 -10.97 -19.56
C ASN A 186 2.88 -10.89 -18.46
N ILE A 187 3.16 -11.49 -17.30
CA ILE A 187 2.26 -11.44 -16.14
C ILE A 187 2.18 -10.00 -15.61
N LEU A 188 3.32 -9.31 -15.44
CA LEU A 188 3.36 -7.93 -14.98
C LEU A 188 2.63 -6.97 -15.92
N ALA A 189 2.80 -7.12 -17.25
CA ALA A 189 2.06 -6.34 -18.23
C ALA A 189 0.54 -6.48 -18.01
N GLY A 190 0.07 -7.72 -17.78
CA GLY A 190 -1.33 -7.96 -17.44
C GLY A 190 -1.79 -7.23 -16.19
N PHE A 191 -0.96 -7.10 -15.16
CA PHE A 191 -1.30 -6.36 -13.94
C PHE A 191 -1.32 -4.84 -14.15
N PHE A 192 -0.39 -4.29 -14.93
CA PHE A 192 -0.36 -2.85 -15.23
C PHE A 192 -1.54 -2.40 -16.11
N GLU A 193 -2.06 -3.30 -16.96
CA GLU A 193 -3.18 -3.02 -17.86
C GLU A 193 -4.56 -3.38 -17.28
N SER A 194 -4.61 -3.99 -16.08
CA SER A 194 -5.82 -4.59 -15.53
C SER A 194 -6.52 -3.71 -14.50
N SER A 195 -7.86 -3.77 -14.51
CA SER A 195 -8.69 -3.32 -13.38
C SER A 195 -8.76 -4.39 -12.28
N TYR A 196 -9.20 -4.01 -11.08
CA TYR A 196 -9.38 -4.96 -9.95
C TYR A 196 -10.28 -6.16 -10.29
N ASP A 197 -11.31 -5.97 -11.12
CA ASP A 197 -12.23 -7.05 -11.54
C ASP A 197 -11.56 -8.11 -12.41
N SER A 198 -10.50 -7.76 -13.13
CA SER A 198 -9.73 -8.67 -13.98
C SER A 198 -8.55 -9.32 -13.24
N ILE A 199 -7.95 -8.63 -12.27
CA ILE A 199 -6.82 -9.13 -11.46
C ILE A 199 -7.17 -10.43 -10.74
N GLY A 200 -8.37 -10.54 -10.19
CA GLY A 200 -8.85 -11.76 -9.51
C GLY A 200 -8.94 -12.99 -10.40
N LYS A 201 -9.00 -12.81 -11.73
CA LYS A 201 -9.09 -13.88 -12.73
C LYS A 201 -7.71 -14.39 -13.17
N ILE A 202 -6.63 -13.68 -12.86
CA ILE A 202 -5.26 -14.11 -13.18
C ILE A 202 -4.91 -15.27 -12.24
N SER A 203 -4.75 -16.48 -12.80
CA SER A 203 -4.38 -17.66 -12.03
C SER A 203 -2.86 -17.76 -11.92
N LEU A 204 -2.32 -17.66 -10.69
CA LEU A 204 -0.90 -17.79 -10.40
C LEU A 204 -0.68 -18.87 -9.34
N THR A 205 0.37 -19.68 -9.53
CA THR A 205 0.89 -20.52 -8.43
C THR A 205 1.54 -19.63 -7.36
N GLY A 206 1.72 -20.15 -6.14
CA GLY A 206 2.40 -19.42 -5.06
C GLY A 206 3.78 -18.93 -5.46
N ASN A 207 4.59 -19.79 -6.09
CA ASN A 207 5.95 -19.45 -6.53
C ASN A 207 5.94 -18.30 -7.55
N ILE A 208 5.14 -18.40 -8.62
CA ILE A 208 5.06 -17.36 -9.65
C ILE A 208 4.56 -16.05 -9.04
N ARG A 209 3.56 -16.09 -8.14
CA ARG A 209 3.08 -14.89 -7.43
C ARG A 209 4.20 -14.22 -6.64
N ASN A 210 5.03 -15.01 -5.96
CA ASN A 210 6.18 -14.51 -5.22
C ASN A 210 7.23 -13.86 -6.13
N ASP A 211 7.54 -14.48 -7.28
CA ASP A 211 8.50 -13.95 -8.25
C ASP A 211 8.01 -12.63 -8.87
N VAL A 212 6.73 -12.55 -9.21
CA VAL A 212 6.07 -11.31 -9.69
C VAL A 212 6.15 -10.22 -8.64
N LEU A 213 5.82 -10.53 -7.38
CA LEU A 213 5.86 -9.58 -6.28
C LEU A 213 7.29 -9.09 -5.99
N GLU A 214 8.27 -9.98 -5.96
CA GLU A 214 9.68 -9.60 -5.78
C GLU A 214 10.18 -8.70 -6.91
N THR A 215 9.82 -9.03 -8.14
CA THR A 215 10.15 -8.21 -9.31
C THR A 215 9.55 -6.81 -9.18
N LEU A 216 8.30 -6.71 -8.76
CA LEU A 216 7.61 -5.43 -8.56
C LEU A 216 8.23 -4.62 -7.41
N ILE A 217 8.58 -5.24 -6.29
CA ILE A 217 9.30 -4.56 -5.19
C ILE A 217 10.70 -4.11 -5.63
N ARG A 218 11.40 -4.92 -6.45
CA ARG A 218 12.68 -4.51 -7.04
C ARG A 218 12.52 -3.31 -7.98
N PHE A 219 11.49 -3.30 -8.81
CA PHE A 219 11.12 -2.15 -9.66
C PHE A 219 10.92 -0.89 -8.81
N TYR A 220 10.13 -0.97 -7.74
CA TYR A 220 9.96 0.12 -6.79
C TYR A 220 11.29 0.61 -6.19
N SER A 221 12.18 -0.31 -5.83
CA SER A 221 13.47 0.05 -5.22
C SER A 221 14.42 0.78 -6.18
N LEU A 222 14.30 0.54 -7.48
CA LEU A 222 15.08 1.23 -8.50
C LEU A 222 14.59 2.67 -8.74
N HIS A 223 13.29 2.92 -8.61
CA HIS A 223 12.68 4.23 -8.87
C HIS A 223 12.49 5.09 -7.62
N LEU A 224 12.48 4.49 -6.42
CA LEU A 224 12.29 5.21 -5.16
C LEU A 224 13.54 5.11 -4.28
N PRO A 225 14.49 6.06 -4.40
CA PRO A 225 15.68 6.07 -3.56
C PRO A 225 15.32 6.10 -2.07
N GLY A 226 15.85 5.14 -1.32
CA GLY A 226 15.59 5.02 0.11
C GLY A 226 14.31 4.26 0.47
N LEU A 227 13.76 3.46 -0.44
CA LEU A 227 12.78 2.43 -0.10
C LEU A 227 13.41 1.48 0.93
N ARG A 228 12.79 1.40 2.13
CA ARG A 228 13.28 0.52 3.19
C ARG A 228 12.95 -0.93 2.85
N LYS A 229 13.77 -1.85 3.38
CA LYS A 229 13.47 -3.28 3.30
C LYS A 229 12.09 -3.56 3.92
N ILE A 230 11.20 -4.11 3.13
CA ILE A 230 9.84 -4.49 3.56
C ILE A 230 9.94 -5.81 4.34
N LYS A 231 9.74 -5.75 5.66
CA LYS A 231 9.91 -6.90 6.56
C LYS A 231 8.77 -7.90 6.43
N SER A 232 7.55 -7.42 6.21
CA SER A 232 6.34 -8.23 6.07
C SER A 232 6.30 -9.03 4.76
N LEU A 233 7.18 -8.74 3.78
CA LEU A 233 7.22 -9.45 2.50
C LEU A 233 7.40 -10.97 2.68
N ASN A 234 8.32 -11.40 3.56
CA ASN A 234 8.56 -12.84 3.78
C ASN A 234 7.33 -13.53 4.39
N VAL A 235 6.69 -12.88 5.38
CA VAL A 235 5.47 -13.42 5.99
C VAL A 235 4.35 -13.54 4.96
N LEU A 236 4.20 -12.53 4.09
CA LEU A 236 3.20 -12.55 3.02
C LEU A 236 3.44 -13.72 2.06
N LYS A 237 4.69 -13.95 1.66
CA LYS A 237 5.08 -15.06 0.78
C LYS A 237 4.74 -16.43 1.40
N ASP A 238 5.04 -16.63 2.67
CA ASP A 238 4.76 -17.89 3.39
C ASP A 238 3.25 -18.18 3.48
N VAL A 239 2.43 -17.14 3.62
CA VAL A 239 0.97 -17.28 3.77
C VAL A 239 0.26 -17.63 2.44
N PHE A 240 0.88 -17.30 1.30
CA PHE A 240 0.32 -17.54 -0.04
C PHE A 240 1.01 -18.67 -0.83
N ASN A 241 1.94 -19.39 -0.20
CA ASN A 241 2.56 -20.61 -0.74
C ASN A 241 1.66 -21.83 -0.62
#